data_2791ae281fa9a4802472953e6843e85a
#
_entry.id   2791ae281fa9a4802472953e6843e85a
#
_cell.length_a   1.000
_cell.length_b   1.000
_cell.length_c   1.000
_cell.angle_alpha   90.00
_cell.angle_beta   90.00
_cell.angle_gamma   90.00
#
_symmetry.space_group_name_H-M   'P 1'
#
loop_
_entity.id
_entity.type
_entity.pdbx_description
1 polymer ?
#
loop_
_entity_poly.entity_id
_entity_poly.type
_entity_poly.pdbx_seq_one_letter_code
_entity_poly.pdbx_strand_id
1 'polypeptide(L)'
;MTPNLPDTQKHVGFYLRTKEDFLKAGNMLLEQTGAEDILITCGAEGMVVVEKNNKYTHIPVFNKSKVFDVTGAGDTVTATYTLALAVGAEPVYAAIIGNIAAGIVVKQFGCATTNIDEILSSVPQKIELEV
;
A
#
# COMPACT_ATOMS: atom_id res chain seq x y z
N MET A 1 -2.89 1.03 9.70
CA MET A 1 -4.24 0.89 9.09
C MET A 1 -4.12 0.88 7.58
N THR A 2 -4.92 0.05 6.84
CA THR A 2 -4.72 -0.19 5.40
C THR A 2 -6.01 -0.02 4.57
N PRO A 3 -6.66 1.16 4.58
CA PRO A 3 -7.86 1.37 3.79
C PRO A 3 -7.55 1.46 2.29
N ASN A 4 -8.54 1.18 1.44
CA ASN A 4 -8.45 1.50 0.02
C ASN A 4 -8.88 2.96 -0.25
N LEU A 5 -8.59 3.47 -1.43
CA LEU A 5 -8.90 4.84 -1.82
C LEU A 5 -10.40 5.15 -1.77
N PRO A 6 -11.32 4.33 -2.34
CA PRO A 6 -12.75 4.59 -2.26
C PRO A 6 -13.29 4.65 -0.82
N ASP A 7 -12.89 3.73 0.04
CA ASP A 7 -13.32 3.70 1.43
C ASP A 7 -12.77 4.90 2.21
N THR A 8 -11.51 5.28 1.95
CA THR A 8 -10.93 6.49 2.54
C THR A 8 -11.73 7.73 2.16
N GLN A 9 -11.99 7.93 0.87
CA GLN A 9 -12.76 9.08 0.37
C GLN A 9 -14.17 9.15 0.96
N LYS A 10 -14.84 7.99 1.04
CA LYS A 10 -16.15 7.89 1.64
C LYS A 10 -16.13 8.28 3.14
N HIS A 11 -15.10 7.83 3.85
CA HIS A 11 -14.97 8.11 5.29
C HIS A 11 -14.65 9.57 5.58
N VAL A 12 -13.71 10.18 4.84
CA VAL A 12 -13.30 11.57 5.08
C VAL A 12 -14.22 12.60 4.42
N GLY A 13 -15.07 12.19 3.46
CA GLY A 13 -16.07 13.04 2.83
C GLY A 13 -15.56 13.94 1.71
N PHE A 14 -14.35 13.69 1.18
CA PHE A 14 -13.80 14.41 0.03
C PHE A 14 -12.93 13.50 -0.85
N TYR A 15 -12.69 13.95 -2.10
CA TYR A 15 -11.84 13.21 -3.03
C TYR A 15 -10.36 13.46 -2.76
N LEU A 16 -9.54 12.41 -2.88
CA LEU A 16 -8.08 12.47 -2.77
C LEU A 16 -7.48 12.53 -4.17
N ARG A 17 -6.94 13.67 -4.57
CA ARG A 17 -6.36 13.90 -5.90
C ARG A 17 -4.94 14.45 -5.83
N THR A 18 -4.64 15.19 -4.79
CA THR A 18 -3.33 15.82 -4.59
C THR A 18 -2.63 15.27 -3.36
N LYS A 19 -1.34 15.48 -3.26
CA LYS A 19 -0.56 15.13 -2.06
C LYS A 19 -1.18 15.72 -0.79
N GLU A 20 -1.65 16.95 -0.88
CA GLU A 20 -2.29 17.68 0.23
C GLU A 20 -3.59 16.99 0.68
N ASP A 21 -4.39 16.49 -0.28
CA ASP A 21 -5.60 15.73 0.03
C ASP A 21 -5.26 14.43 0.79
N PHE A 22 -4.25 13.71 0.33
CA PHE A 22 -3.79 12.48 1.00
C PHE A 22 -3.24 12.76 2.40
N LEU A 23 -2.46 13.81 2.56
CA LEU A 23 -1.97 14.23 3.88
C LEU A 23 -3.10 14.60 4.81
N LYS A 24 -4.07 15.38 4.34
CA LYS A 24 -5.25 15.76 5.12
C LYS A 24 -6.05 14.54 5.56
N ALA A 25 -6.37 13.63 4.63
CA ALA A 25 -7.10 12.41 4.92
C ALA A 25 -6.33 11.49 5.87
N GLY A 26 -5.04 11.29 5.61
CA GLY A 26 -4.17 10.45 6.45
C GLY A 26 -4.06 10.99 7.88
N ASN A 27 -3.87 12.29 8.05
CA ASN A 27 -3.81 12.90 9.37
C ASN A 27 -5.13 12.77 10.14
N MET A 28 -6.28 12.95 9.47
CA MET A 28 -7.59 12.70 10.07
C MET A 28 -7.70 11.26 10.59
N LEU A 29 -7.29 10.28 9.78
CA LEU A 29 -7.31 8.87 10.17
C LEU A 29 -6.32 8.56 11.30
N LEU A 30 -5.12 9.12 11.27
CA LEU A 30 -4.13 8.99 12.36
C LEU A 30 -4.69 9.49 13.69
N GLU A 31 -5.34 10.67 13.70
CA GLU A 31 -5.96 11.24 14.88
C GLU A 31 -7.13 10.41 15.39
N GLN A 32 -8.01 9.94 14.49
CA GLN A 32 -9.19 9.18 14.85
C GLN A 32 -8.88 7.78 15.38
N THR A 33 -7.85 7.14 14.85
CA THR A 33 -7.54 5.73 15.14
C THR A 33 -6.41 5.55 16.14
N GLY A 34 -5.60 6.58 16.36
CA GLY A 34 -4.37 6.47 17.15
C GLY A 34 -3.28 5.63 16.47
N ALA A 35 -3.43 5.33 15.17
CA ALA A 35 -2.45 4.56 14.42
C ALA A 35 -1.11 5.30 14.28
N GLU A 36 -0.02 4.57 14.06
CA GLU A 36 1.30 5.14 13.79
C GLU A 36 1.45 5.60 12.34
N ASP A 37 0.78 4.89 11.43
CA ASP A 37 0.81 5.11 9.98
C ASP A 37 -0.52 4.69 9.34
N ILE A 38 -0.78 5.23 8.15
CA ILE A 38 -1.92 4.88 7.29
C ILE A 38 -1.37 4.49 5.92
N LEU A 39 -1.68 3.29 5.46
CA LEU A 39 -1.40 2.82 4.11
C LEU A 39 -2.68 2.85 3.27
N ILE A 40 -2.78 3.78 2.33
CA ILE A 40 -3.93 3.90 1.42
C ILE A 40 -3.59 3.17 0.12
N THR A 41 -4.32 2.10 -0.20
CA THR A 41 -4.15 1.40 -1.47
C THR A 41 -4.95 2.07 -2.58
N CYS A 42 -4.30 2.34 -3.72
CA CYS A 42 -4.84 3.14 -4.82
C CYS A 42 -4.96 2.35 -6.14
N GLY A 43 -5.11 1.03 -6.07
CA GLY A 43 -5.25 0.16 -7.25
C GLY A 43 -4.07 0.29 -8.20
N ALA A 44 -4.34 0.62 -9.46
CA ALA A 44 -3.32 0.75 -10.50
C ALA A 44 -2.31 1.90 -10.26
N GLU A 45 -2.65 2.86 -9.41
CA GLU A 45 -1.78 3.98 -9.03
C GLU A 45 -0.80 3.63 -7.89
N GLY A 46 -0.84 2.41 -7.40
CA GLY A 46 0.02 1.96 -6.31
C GLY A 46 -0.57 2.21 -4.93
N MET A 47 0.19 2.83 -4.05
CA MET A 47 -0.23 3.09 -2.67
C MET A 47 0.46 4.31 -2.08
N VAL A 48 -0.15 4.88 -1.05
CA VAL A 48 0.37 6.04 -0.33
C VAL A 48 0.50 5.68 1.15
N VAL A 49 1.68 5.94 1.72
CA VAL A 49 1.92 5.89 3.16
C VAL A 49 1.87 7.30 3.72
N VAL A 50 1.03 7.51 4.73
CA VAL A 50 1.00 8.74 5.53
C VAL A 50 1.42 8.38 6.94
N GLU A 51 2.49 9.00 7.41
CA GLU A 51 3.02 8.85 8.76
C GLU A 51 2.83 10.17 9.53
N LYS A 52 3.00 10.11 10.85
CA LYS A 52 3.00 11.30 11.71
C LYS A 52 3.96 12.37 11.18
N ASN A 53 3.73 13.63 11.59
CA ASN A 53 4.52 14.80 11.18
C ASN A 53 4.43 15.15 9.67
N ASN A 54 3.28 14.88 9.05
CA ASN A 54 3.01 15.17 7.64
C ASN A 54 3.98 14.47 6.67
N LYS A 55 4.44 13.30 7.03
CA LYS A 55 5.30 12.50 6.15
C LYS A 55 4.41 11.75 5.16
N TYR A 56 4.67 11.95 3.89
CA TYR A 56 3.97 11.34 2.75
C TYR A 56 4.95 10.60 1.87
N THR A 57 4.59 9.40 1.45
CA THR A 57 5.36 8.65 0.45
C THR A 57 4.39 7.94 -0.49
N HIS A 58 4.50 8.20 -1.79
CA HIS A 58 3.82 7.46 -2.83
C HIS A 58 4.71 6.35 -3.36
N ILE A 59 4.17 5.15 -3.43
CA ILE A 59 4.83 3.94 -3.92
C ILE A 59 4.09 3.49 -5.17
N PRO A 60 4.66 3.67 -6.37
CA PRO A 60 4.01 3.27 -7.61
C PRO A 60 3.95 1.74 -7.74
N VAL A 61 3.07 1.24 -8.60
CA VAL A 61 3.06 -0.19 -8.95
C VAL A 61 4.35 -0.53 -9.69
N PHE A 62 5.16 -1.43 -9.15
CA PHE A 62 6.44 -1.82 -9.74
C PHE A 62 6.29 -2.71 -10.96
N ASN A 63 5.20 -3.45 -11.04
CA ASN A 63 4.97 -4.40 -12.12
C ASN A 63 3.66 -4.08 -12.85
N LYS A 64 3.75 -3.26 -13.88
CA LYS A 64 2.59 -2.90 -14.75
C LYS A 64 2.23 -3.98 -15.77
N SER A 65 2.85 -5.17 -15.70
CA SER A 65 2.52 -6.27 -16.59
C SER A 65 1.14 -6.85 -16.26
N LYS A 66 0.59 -7.63 -17.20
CA LYS A 66 -0.75 -8.21 -17.20
C LYS A 66 -1.31 -8.52 -15.81
N VAL A 67 -2.33 -7.75 -15.40
CA VAL A 67 -3.19 -8.06 -14.25
C VAL A 67 -4.29 -9.00 -14.77
N PHE A 68 -4.36 -10.21 -14.21
CA PHE A 68 -5.40 -11.18 -14.53
C PHE A 68 -6.59 -11.07 -13.56
N ASP A 69 -6.30 -10.94 -12.27
CA ASP A 69 -7.33 -10.89 -11.24
C ASP A 69 -6.82 -10.08 -10.04
N VAL A 70 -7.61 -9.16 -9.53
CA VAL A 70 -7.28 -8.35 -8.34
C VAL A 70 -7.84 -8.93 -7.05
N THR A 71 -8.53 -10.06 -7.12
CA THR A 71 -9.14 -10.73 -5.96
C THR A 71 -8.08 -11.08 -4.93
N GLY A 72 -8.28 -10.62 -3.69
CA GLY A 72 -7.36 -10.89 -2.60
C GLY A 72 -6.07 -10.04 -2.58
N ALA A 73 -5.84 -9.17 -3.56
CA ALA A 73 -4.65 -8.32 -3.58
C ALA A 73 -4.56 -7.41 -2.34
N GLY A 74 -5.66 -6.81 -1.93
CA GLY A 74 -5.74 -5.99 -0.71
C GLY A 74 -5.43 -6.77 0.56
N ASP A 75 -5.91 -7.99 0.67
CA ASP A 75 -5.64 -8.89 1.81
C ASP A 75 -4.16 -9.28 1.84
N THR A 76 -3.56 -9.53 0.68
CA THR A 76 -2.12 -9.81 0.55
C THR A 76 -1.28 -8.61 0.98
N VAL A 77 -1.64 -7.39 0.58
CA VAL A 77 -0.98 -6.16 1.04
C VAL A 77 -1.08 -6.05 2.55
N THR A 78 -2.27 -6.18 3.11
CA THR A 78 -2.49 -6.05 4.56
C THR A 78 -1.68 -7.08 5.35
N ALA A 79 -1.70 -8.34 4.94
CA ALA A 79 -0.95 -9.40 5.60
C ALA A 79 0.56 -9.15 5.55
N THR A 80 1.09 -8.85 4.37
CA THR A 80 2.53 -8.65 4.15
C THR A 80 3.02 -7.39 4.87
N TYR A 81 2.27 -6.30 4.77
CA TYR A 81 2.57 -5.04 5.45
C TYR A 81 2.62 -5.22 6.98
N THR A 82 1.60 -5.88 7.54
CA THR A 82 1.52 -6.12 8.99
C THR A 82 2.66 -7.00 9.48
N LEU A 83 2.99 -8.07 8.75
CA LEU A 83 4.12 -8.94 9.10
C LEU A 83 5.46 -8.20 9.04
N ALA A 84 5.68 -7.38 8.03
CA ALA A 84 6.90 -6.58 7.91
C ALA A 84 7.04 -5.58 9.07
N LEU A 85 5.96 -4.87 9.43
CA LEU A 85 5.95 -3.99 10.60
C LEU A 85 6.23 -4.76 11.90
N ALA A 86 5.65 -5.95 12.06
CA ALA A 86 5.82 -6.76 13.26
C ALA A 86 7.26 -7.20 13.50
N VAL A 87 8.06 -7.36 12.44
CA VAL A 87 9.49 -7.67 12.54
C VAL A 87 10.39 -6.43 12.52
N GLY A 88 9.82 -5.24 12.59
CA GLY A 88 10.54 -3.97 12.78
C GLY A 88 10.87 -3.20 11.50
N ALA A 89 10.25 -3.52 10.36
CA ALA A 89 10.40 -2.71 9.16
C ALA A 89 9.74 -1.34 9.34
N GLU A 90 10.34 -0.30 8.76
CA GLU A 90 9.69 1.01 8.65
C GLU A 90 8.48 0.95 7.71
N PRO A 91 7.44 1.79 7.90
CA PRO A 91 6.21 1.75 7.12
C PRO A 91 6.41 1.77 5.60
N VAL A 92 7.33 2.59 5.10
CA VAL A 92 7.63 2.69 3.66
C VAL A 92 8.19 1.37 3.11
N TYR A 93 9.13 0.73 3.82
CA TYR A 93 9.68 -0.57 3.39
C TYR A 93 8.63 -1.68 3.48
N ALA A 94 7.83 -1.69 4.54
CA ALA A 94 6.72 -2.63 4.68
C ALA A 94 5.72 -2.50 3.51
N ALA A 95 5.41 -1.26 3.09
CA ALA A 95 4.52 -0.98 1.96
C ALA A 95 5.14 -1.42 0.61
N ILE A 96 6.44 -1.22 0.41
CA ILE A 96 7.16 -1.72 -0.77
C ILE A 96 7.03 -3.25 -0.88
N ILE A 97 7.26 -3.97 0.21
CA ILE A 97 7.12 -5.44 0.24
C ILE A 97 5.67 -5.84 -0.06
N GLY A 98 4.69 -5.16 0.51
CA GLY A 98 3.27 -5.37 0.24
C GLY A 98 2.90 -5.14 -1.22
N ASN A 99 3.45 -4.12 -1.85
CA ASN A 99 3.27 -3.80 -3.26
C ASN A 99 3.82 -4.92 -4.17
N ILE A 100 5.02 -5.42 -3.86
CA ILE A 100 5.64 -6.54 -4.60
C ILE A 100 4.78 -7.81 -4.46
N ALA A 101 4.35 -8.14 -3.25
CA ALA A 101 3.52 -9.31 -2.99
C ALA A 101 2.17 -9.23 -3.74
N ALA A 102 1.50 -8.08 -3.71
CA ALA A 102 0.28 -7.84 -4.48
C ALA A 102 0.52 -7.99 -5.99
N GLY A 103 1.63 -7.48 -6.50
CA GLY A 103 2.02 -7.60 -7.90
C GLY A 103 2.22 -9.05 -8.36
N ILE A 104 2.58 -9.96 -7.46
CA ILE A 104 2.69 -11.39 -7.75
C ILE A 104 1.29 -12.03 -7.84
N VAL A 105 0.43 -11.80 -6.86
CA VAL A 105 -0.87 -12.48 -6.79
C VAL A 105 -1.84 -12.02 -7.87
N VAL A 106 -1.81 -10.75 -8.30
CA VAL A 106 -2.70 -10.24 -9.38
C VAL A 106 -2.39 -10.82 -10.75
N LYS A 107 -1.27 -11.51 -10.93
CA LYS A 107 -0.92 -12.22 -12.16
C LYS A 107 -1.54 -13.62 -12.25
N GLN A 108 -2.22 -14.06 -11.22
CA GLN A 108 -2.83 -15.37 -11.12
C GLN A 108 -4.36 -15.23 -11.06
N PHE A 109 -5.09 -16.26 -11.49
CA PHE A 109 -6.54 -16.27 -11.38
C PHE A 109 -6.99 -16.64 -9.96
N GLY A 110 -8.06 -16.02 -9.53
CA GLY A 110 -8.67 -16.26 -8.21
C GLY A 110 -7.84 -15.70 -7.05
N CYS A 111 -8.14 -16.18 -5.86
CA CYS A 111 -7.43 -15.79 -4.65
C CYS A 111 -6.09 -16.55 -4.57
N ALA A 112 -5.05 -15.94 -5.12
CA ALA A 112 -3.70 -16.50 -5.15
C ALA A 112 -2.92 -16.16 -3.88
N THR A 113 -1.86 -16.93 -3.63
CA THR A 113 -0.90 -16.72 -2.54
C THR A 113 0.50 -16.49 -3.08
N THR A 114 1.38 -15.94 -2.25
CA THR A 114 2.80 -15.81 -2.54
C THR A 114 3.63 -16.24 -1.33
N ASN A 115 4.94 -16.31 -1.51
CA ASN A 115 5.89 -16.68 -0.46
C ASN A 115 7.13 -15.77 -0.50
N ILE A 116 7.99 -15.89 0.51
CA ILE A 116 9.17 -15.05 0.67
C ILE A 116 10.12 -15.14 -0.53
N ASP A 117 10.34 -16.35 -1.08
CA ASP A 117 11.27 -16.55 -2.19
C ASP A 117 10.77 -15.84 -3.48
N GLU A 118 9.47 -15.91 -3.75
CA GLU A 118 8.86 -15.19 -4.87
C GLU A 118 8.96 -13.66 -4.68
N ILE A 119 8.70 -13.16 -3.48
CA ILE A 119 8.82 -11.74 -3.16
C ILE A 119 10.26 -11.27 -3.36
N LEU A 120 11.25 -11.99 -2.81
CA LEU A 120 12.66 -11.64 -2.95
C LEU A 120 13.12 -11.65 -4.42
N SER A 121 12.66 -12.61 -5.21
CA SER A 121 12.97 -12.71 -6.64
C SER A 121 12.34 -11.60 -7.48
N SER A 122 11.32 -10.94 -6.95
CA SER A 122 10.54 -9.88 -7.62
C SER A 122 10.94 -8.47 -7.22
N VAL A 123 11.92 -8.31 -6.33
CA VAL A 123 12.40 -6.98 -5.90
C VAL A 123 13.02 -6.26 -7.10
N PRO A 124 12.55 -5.06 -7.47
CA PRO A 124 13.13 -4.31 -8.58
C PRO A 124 14.54 -3.82 -8.23
N GLN A 125 15.39 -3.73 -9.26
CA GLN A 125 16.77 -3.23 -9.09
C GLN A 125 16.83 -1.77 -8.65
N LYS A 126 15.82 -0.98 -9.03
CA LYS A 126 15.69 0.43 -8.66
C LYS A 126 14.25 0.69 -8.22
N ILE A 127 14.11 1.35 -7.09
CA ILE A 127 12.82 1.77 -6.54
C ILE A 127 12.80 3.30 -6.51
N GLU A 128 11.85 3.90 -7.22
CA GLU A 128 11.61 5.34 -7.23
C GLU A 128 10.36 5.64 -6.40
N LEU A 129 10.50 6.51 -5.42
CA LEU A 129 9.43 6.93 -4.52
C LEU A 129 9.18 8.42 -4.70
N GLU A 130 7.92 8.82 -4.61
CA GLU A 130 7.53 10.23 -4.52
C GLU A 130 7.27 10.61 -3.07
N VAL A 131 7.96 11.61 -2.62
CA VAL A 131 7.89 12.12 -1.24
C VAL A 131 7.41 13.57 -1.17
#